data_3cbd9adcba942bcf8a4a3856f50542a2
#
_entry.id   3cbd9adcba942bcf8a4a3856f50542a2
#
_cell.length_a   1.000
_cell.length_b   1.000
_cell.length_c   1.000
_cell.angle_alpha   90.00
_cell.angle_beta   90.00
_cell.angle_gamma   90.00
#
_symmetry.space_group_name_H-M   'P 1'
#
loop_
_entity.id
_entity.type
_entity.pdbx_description
1 polymer ?
#
loop_
_entity_poly.entity_id
_entity_poly.type
_entity_poly.pdbx_seq_one_letter_code
_entity_poly.pdbx_strand_id
1 'polypeptide(L)'
;MKQTMMRISLHFLSVLLCVHAIFVLIQAQDQSGFISIDCGLPEKSSYAETTTGINYISDAKFIDTGVSIRIPPIGNTVLQQLEHVRSFPTGVRNCYRIDVTNGTKYLIRASFYYGNYDDQNDPPQFDIHFGPNVWDTVKFTNLSRIATSEIIYTPSLEYIQPCLVNTGKGTPFISVIELRTLNNQAYVTHSTKSVLSNFFRFDLGSITNLEYRYKDDDYDRVWFPFKWDEMKKLSSNEDILTQNIYKPPGIVMSTAVTPFNESAPIQFSWNSDNLNDQYYSYLHFNEVEKLAENETRAFNIMMNGELMYGPEIPAYRSVDTIFSTVTLTGARKYIFSLSRTENSTLPPIINGFEVYKLLDFSQSETNQDDVDTITSIKKAYGVAKTWEGDPCGPLKYMWEGLNCSIGDSNNPPRITSLNLSSSGLTGQIVASISKLSMLQYL
;
A
#
# COMPACT_ATOMS: atom_id res chain seq x y z
N MET A 1 -51.59 24.36 -26.05
CA MET A 1 -51.42 23.45 -24.90
C MET A 1 -50.45 22.28 -25.17
N LYS A 2 -50.53 21.51 -26.25
CA LYS A 2 -49.56 20.41 -26.55
C LYS A 2 -48.09 20.87 -26.71
N GLN A 3 -47.83 21.99 -27.38
CA GLN A 3 -46.44 22.49 -27.55
C GLN A 3 -45.78 22.98 -26.27
N THR A 4 -46.55 23.51 -25.32
CA THR A 4 -46.04 24.00 -24.05
C THR A 4 -45.71 22.83 -23.11
N MET A 5 -46.54 21.76 -23.10
CA MET A 5 -46.25 20.53 -22.36
C MET A 5 -45.00 19.81 -22.86
N MET A 6 -44.79 19.78 -24.20
CA MET A 6 -43.61 19.12 -24.78
C MET A 6 -42.30 19.86 -24.48
N ARG A 7 -42.34 21.23 -24.41
CA ARG A 7 -41.15 22.03 -23.96
C ARG A 7 -40.82 21.83 -22.49
N ILE A 8 -41.84 21.75 -21.61
CA ILE A 8 -41.64 21.49 -20.17
C ILE A 8 -41.08 20.09 -19.97
N SER A 9 -41.55 19.08 -20.71
CA SER A 9 -41.01 17.72 -20.64
C SER A 9 -39.54 17.62 -21.11
N LEU A 10 -39.14 18.38 -22.16
CA LEU A 10 -37.76 18.40 -22.64
C LEU A 10 -36.82 19.06 -21.63
N HIS A 11 -37.26 20.14 -20.96
CA HIS A 11 -36.44 20.78 -19.92
C HIS A 11 -36.29 19.89 -18.68
N PHE A 12 -37.34 19.16 -18.28
CA PHE A 12 -37.24 18.21 -17.17
C PHE A 12 -36.27 17.07 -17.50
N LEU A 13 -36.30 16.56 -18.73
CA LEU A 13 -35.38 15.50 -19.20
C LEU A 13 -33.93 15.99 -19.26
N SER A 14 -33.68 17.22 -19.71
CA SER A 14 -32.34 17.81 -19.73
C SER A 14 -31.78 18.07 -18.33
N VAL A 15 -32.61 18.54 -17.40
CA VAL A 15 -32.21 18.73 -15.98
C VAL A 15 -31.90 17.37 -15.35
N LEU A 16 -32.72 16.34 -15.59
CA LEU A 16 -32.49 15.00 -15.08
C LEU A 16 -31.19 14.38 -15.61
N LEU A 17 -30.88 14.58 -16.90
CA LEU A 17 -29.64 14.15 -17.53
C LEU A 17 -28.41 14.91 -16.98
N CYS A 18 -28.54 16.22 -16.76
CA CYS A 18 -27.48 17.00 -16.12
C CYS A 18 -27.21 16.57 -14.67
N VAL A 19 -28.26 16.30 -13.90
CA VAL A 19 -28.13 15.79 -12.52
C VAL A 19 -27.47 14.41 -12.51
N HIS A 20 -27.87 13.50 -13.41
CA HIS A 20 -27.21 12.19 -13.54
C HIS A 20 -25.75 12.31 -13.99
N ALA A 21 -25.43 13.20 -14.91
CA ALA A 21 -24.06 13.45 -15.36
C ALA A 21 -23.19 14.02 -14.22
N ILE A 22 -23.75 14.90 -13.37
CA ILE A 22 -23.07 15.44 -12.20
C ILE A 22 -22.82 14.32 -11.17
N PHE A 23 -23.80 13.43 -10.92
CA PHE A 23 -23.60 12.29 -10.01
C PHE A 23 -22.53 11.32 -10.51
N VAL A 24 -22.47 11.05 -11.83
CA VAL A 24 -21.44 10.19 -12.42
C VAL A 24 -20.05 10.85 -12.33
N LEU A 25 -19.96 12.18 -12.53
CA LEU A 25 -18.72 12.93 -12.40
C LEU A 25 -18.23 13.00 -10.95
N ILE A 26 -19.13 13.10 -9.95
CA ILE A 26 -18.79 13.09 -8.53
C ILE A 26 -18.25 11.70 -8.13
N GLN A 27 -18.85 10.61 -8.62
CA GLN A 27 -18.33 9.26 -8.36
C GLN A 27 -16.96 9.01 -9.03
N ALA A 28 -16.69 9.63 -10.18
CA ALA A 28 -15.37 9.54 -10.83
C ALA A 28 -14.27 10.35 -10.12
N GLN A 29 -14.65 11.39 -9.37
CA GLN A 29 -13.69 12.20 -8.59
C GLN A 29 -13.19 11.50 -7.32
N ASP A 30 -13.99 10.62 -6.72
CA ASP A 30 -13.63 9.89 -5.49
C ASP A 30 -12.44 8.91 -5.67
N GLN A 31 -12.15 8.47 -6.90
CA GLN A 31 -11.03 7.58 -7.20
C GLN A 31 -9.87 8.29 -7.91
N SER A 32 -9.81 9.62 -7.83
CA SER A 32 -8.70 10.39 -8.37
C SER A 32 -7.38 9.99 -7.70
N GLY A 33 -6.41 9.56 -8.52
CA GLY A 33 -5.12 9.06 -8.03
C GLY A 33 -5.11 7.58 -7.62
N PHE A 34 -6.22 6.84 -7.79
CA PHE A 34 -6.23 5.39 -7.63
C PHE A 34 -5.71 4.71 -8.90
N ILE A 35 -4.78 3.77 -8.71
CA ILE A 35 -4.36 2.82 -9.73
C ILE A 35 -4.66 1.44 -9.16
N SER A 36 -5.59 0.69 -9.78
CA SER A 36 -6.00 -0.63 -9.31
C SER A 36 -5.88 -1.61 -10.47
N ILE A 37 -4.97 -2.56 -10.31
CA ILE A 37 -4.57 -3.50 -11.35
C ILE A 37 -4.94 -4.91 -10.90
N ASP A 38 -5.83 -5.57 -11.65
CA ASP A 38 -6.15 -6.99 -11.51
C ASP A 38 -5.18 -7.78 -12.39
N CYS A 39 -4.26 -8.49 -11.73
CA CYS A 39 -3.16 -9.19 -12.37
C CYS A 39 -3.66 -10.52 -12.98
N GLY A 40 -3.48 -10.63 -14.30
CA GLY A 40 -3.99 -11.79 -15.06
C GLY A 40 -5.40 -11.59 -15.61
N LEU A 41 -6.05 -10.47 -15.37
CA LEU A 41 -7.28 -10.12 -16.05
C LEU A 41 -7.03 -10.04 -17.58
N PRO A 42 -7.93 -10.55 -18.43
CA PRO A 42 -7.76 -10.48 -19.89
C PRO A 42 -7.46 -9.05 -20.38
N GLU A 43 -6.59 -8.94 -21.38
CA GLU A 43 -6.22 -7.65 -21.99
C GLU A 43 -7.46 -6.84 -22.40
N LYS A 44 -7.41 -5.52 -22.19
CA LYS A 44 -8.51 -4.57 -22.47
C LYS A 44 -9.77 -4.76 -21.62
N SER A 45 -9.73 -5.64 -20.62
CA SER A 45 -10.82 -5.79 -19.66
C SER A 45 -10.67 -4.82 -18.49
N SER A 46 -11.80 -4.37 -17.96
CA SER A 46 -11.92 -3.57 -16.75
C SER A 46 -13.29 -3.77 -16.12
N TYR A 47 -13.40 -3.51 -14.83
CA TYR A 47 -14.67 -3.58 -14.10
C TYR A 47 -14.65 -2.67 -12.87
N ALA A 48 -15.83 -2.31 -12.37
CA ALA A 48 -15.99 -1.72 -11.04
C ALA A 48 -16.31 -2.86 -10.07
N GLU A 49 -15.50 -3.04 -9.02
CA GLU A 49 -15.73 -4.06 -7.99
C GLU A 49 -17.04 -3.77 -7.23
N THR A 50 -17.86 -4.77 -7.02
CA THR A 50 -19.26 -4.61 -6.63
C THR A 50 -19.47 -4.06 -5.22
N THR A 51 -18.54 -4.31 -4.29
CA THR A 51 -18.64 -3.88 -2.90
C THR A 51 -18.11 -2.46 -2.70
N THR A 52 -16.91 -2.20 -3.19
CA THR A 52 -16.22 -0.92 -3.03
C THR A 52 -16.50 0.07 -4.16
N GLY A 53 -16.87 -0.43 -5.34
CA GLY A 53 -16.97 0.37 -6.56
C GLY A 53 -15.60 0.79 -7.12
N ILE A 54 -14.50 0.21 -6.64
CA ILE A 54 -13.16 0.50 -7.17
C ILE A 54 -13.03 -0.05 -8.59
N ASN A 55 -12.51 0.78 -9.50
CA ASN A 55 -12.28 0.40 -10.88
C ASN A 55 -10.96 -0.33 -11.05
N TYR A 56 -11.01 -1.60 -11.45
CA TYR A 56 -9.84 -2.41 -11.76
C TYR A 56 -9.64 -2.54 -13.26
N ILE A 57 -8.37 -2.56 -13.68
CA ILE A 57 -7.94 -2.73 -15.07
C ILE A 57 -6.97 -3.90 -15.19
N SER A 58 -6.87 -4.46 -16.40
CA SER A 58 -5.90 -5.51 -16.72
C SER A 58 -4.45 -5.02 -16.57
N ASP A 59 -3.59 -5.92 -16.11
CA ASP A 59 -2.15 -5.69 -15.98
C ASP A 59 -1.37 -5.77 -17.31
N ALA A 60 -2.02 -6.14 -18.41
CA ALA A 60 -1.34 -6.43 -19.69
C ALA A 60 -0.47 -5.30 -20.26
N LYS A 61 -0.73 -4.03 -19.88
CA LYS A 61 0.08 -2.88 -20.33
C LYS A 61 1.29 -2.58 -19.43
N PHE A 62 1.37 -3.23 -18.26
CA PHE A 62 2.41 -2.95 -17.26
C PHE A 62 3.49 -4.03 -17.21
N ILE A 63 3.27 -5.17 -17.87
CA ILE A 63 4.17 -6.31 -17.89
C ILE A 63 3.96 -7.10 -19.18
N ASP A 64 5.04 -7.67 -19.73
CA ASP A 64 5.05 -8.47 -20.96
C ASP A 64 5.39 -9.95 -20.71
N THR A 65 5.60 -10.34 -19.45
CA THR A 65 5.93 -11.71 -19.02
C THR A 65 4.79 -12.34 -18.22
N GLY A 66 4.92 -13.63 -17.94
CA GLY A 66 3.97 -14.40 -17.15
C GLY A 66 2.76 -14.89 -17.94
N VAL A 67 1.91 -15.67 -17.26
CA VAL A 67 0.71 -16.31 -17.81
C VAL A 67 -0.50 -15.91 -16.98
N SER A 68 -1.55 -15.44 -17.64
CA SER A 68 -2.84 -15.15 -17.00
C SER A 68 -3.59 -16.43 -16.71
N ILE A 69 -4.02 -16.64 -15.47
CA ILE A 69 -4.79 -17.82 -15.05
C ILE A 69 -6.00 -17.33 -14.26
N ARG A 70 -7.16 -17.87 -14.59
CA ARG A 70 -8.37 -17.67 -13.78
C ARG A 70 -8.44 -18.76 -12.70
N ILE A 71 -8.61 -18.34 -11.45
CA ILE A 71 -8.79 -19.26 -10.32
C ILE A 71 -10.16 -19.88 -10.41
N PRO A 72 -10.30 -21.22 -10.28
CA PRO A 72 -11.60 -21.85 -10.19
C PRO A 72 -12.41 -21.28 -9.01
N PRO A 73 -13.71 -21.00 -9.17
CA PRO A 73 -14.52 -20.47 -8.09
C PRO A 73 -14.60 -21.48 -6.92
N ILE A 74 -14.00 -21.11 -5.80
CA ILE A 74 -14.08 -21.88 -4.54
C ILE A 74 -15.17 -21.23 -3.68
N GLY A 75 -16.42 -21.60 -3.91
CA GLY A 75 -17.56 -21.02 -3.20
C GLY A 75 -17.91 -19.57 -3.64
N ASN A 76 -18.88 -18.95 -2.93
CA ASN A 76 -19.40 -17.61 -3.28
C ASN A 76 -18.66 -16.45 -2.60
N THR A 77 -17.41 -16.60 -2.18
CA THR A 77 -16.76 -15.68 -1.21
C THR A 77 -15.42 -15.09 -1.64
N VAL A 78 -14.98 -15.29 -2.87
CA VAL A 78 -13.74 -14.67 -3.34
C VAL A 78 -14.04 -13.28 -3.89
N LEU A 79 -13.30 -12.27 -3.42
CA LEU A 79 -13.39 -10.91 -3.96
C LEU A 79 -13.05 -10.92 -5.45
N GLN A 80 -13.80 -10.19 -6.27
CA GLN A 80 -13.70 -10.21 -7.73
C GLN A 80 -12.26 -9.99 -8.24
N GLN A 81 -11.51 -9.09 -7.62
CA GLN A 81 -10.10 -8.81 -7.97
C GLN A 81 -9.11 -9.94 -7.62
N LEU A 82 -9.58 -11.01 -6.99
CA LEU A 82 -8.78 -12.19 -6.68
C LEU A 82 -9.13 -13.40 -7.54
N GLU A 83 -10.05 -13.24 -8.52
CA GLU A 83 -10.45 -14.33 -9.44
C GLU A 83 -9.37 -14.63 -10.49
N HIS A 84 -8.39 -13.77 -10.66
CA HIS A 84 -7.29 -13.95 -11.61
C HIS A 84 -5.94 -13.85 -10.91
N VAL A 85 -4.96 -14.48 -11.51
CA VAL A 85 -3.54 -14.33 -11.14
C VAL A 85 -2.70 -14.25 -12.41
N ARG A 86 -1.60 -13.49 -12.32
CA ARG A 86 -0.49 -13.63 -13.24
C ARG A 86 0.57 -14.50 -12.60
N SER A 87 0.82 -15.67 -13.18
CA SER A 87 1.84 -16.64 -12.76
C SER A 87 3.10 -16.50 -13.61
N PHE A 88 4.28 -16.71 -13.01
CA PHE A 88 5.57 -16.52 -13.65
C PHE A 88 6.39 -17.82 -13.66
N PRO A 89 6.03 -18.79 -14.53
CA PRO A 89 6.74 -20.07 -14.61
C PRO A 89 8.14 -19.95 -15.22
N THR A 90 8.44 -18.84 -15.87
CA THR A 90 9.72 -18.57 -16.53
C THR A 90 10.36 -17.28 -16.01
N GLY A 91 11.71 -17.23 -16.10
CA GLY A 91 12.47 -16.11 -15.57
C GLY A 91 12.68 -16.19 -14.06
N VAL A 92 13.81 -15.66 -13.59
CA VAL A 92 14.13 -15.59 -12.15
C VAL A 92 13.48 -14.35 -11.53
N ARG A 93 13.34 -13.28 -12.29
CA ARG A 93 12.78 -12.00 -11.87
C ARG A 93 11.83 -11.49 -12.95
N ASN A 94 10.61 -11.10 -12.55
CA ASN A 94 9.60 -10.55 -13.44
C ASN A 94 9.07 -9.26 -12.82
N CYS A 95 9.08 -8.15 -13.56
CA CYS A 95 8.86 -6.83 -13.03
C CYS A 95 7.76 -6.07 -13.76
N TYR A 96 6.85 -5.50 -13.00
CA TYR A 96 5.90 -4.50 -13.49
C TYR A 96 6.59 -3.16 -13.66
N ARG A 97 6.15 -2.36 -14.64
CA ARG A 97 6.46 -0.93 -14.72
C ARG A 97 5.16 -0.15 -14.67
N ILE A 98 4.99 0.63 -13.62
CA ILE A 98 3.78 1.40 -13.36
C ILE A 98 4.16 2.87 -13.27
N ASP A 99 3.62 3.69 -14.17
CA ASP A 99 3.87 5.13 -14.19
C ASP A 99 3.21 5.80 -12.99
N VAL A 100 3.93 6.70 -12.33
CA VAL A 100 3.51 7.44 -11.15
C VAL A 100 4.01 8.88 -11.22
N THR A 101 3.53 9.75 -10.33
CA THR A 101 4.04 11.11 -10.21
C THR A 101 5.19 11.15 -9.20
N ASN A 102 6.38 11.54 -9.66
CA ASN A 102 7.55 11.76 -8.81
C ASN A 102 7.22 12.71 -7.65
N GLY A 103 7.70 12.40 -6.45
CA GLY A 103 7.50 13.20 -5.24
C GLY A 103 6.10 13.12 -4.62
N THR A 104 5.17 12.38 -5.23
CA THR A 104 3.86 12.08 -4.64
C THR A 104 3.97 10.86 -3.75
N LYS A 105 3.41 10.94 -2.54
CA LYS A 105 3.39 9.80 -1.61
C LYS A 105 2.26 8.84 -1.96
N TYR A 106 2.59 7.55 -2.00
CA TYR A 106 1.64 6.48 -2.29
C TYR A 106 1.62 5.42 -1.18
N LEU A 107 0.43 4.94 -0.86
CA LEU A 107 0.24 3.61 -0.30
C LEU A 107 0.24 2.64 -1.49
N ILE A 108 1.10 1.64 -1.44
CA ILE A 108 1.26 0.62 -2.49
C ILE A 108 1.01 -0.74 -1.85
N ARG A 109 0.03 -1.48 -2.39
CA ARG A 109 -0.38 -2.78 -1.88
C ARG A 109 -0.28 -3.82 -2.98
N ALA A 110 0.38 -4.94 -2.68
CA ALA A 110 0.39 -6.15 -3.49
C ALA A 110 -0.36 -7.25 -2.73
N SER A 111 -1.32 -7.89 -3.40
CA SER A 111 -2.14 -8.96 -2.81
C SER A 111 -2.00 -10.24 -3.61
N PHE A 112 -1.95 -11.36 -2.89
CA PHE A 112 -1.67 -12.69 -3.40
C PHE A 112 -2.70 -13.66 -2.86
N TYR A 113 -3.51 -14.25 -3.72
CA TYR A 113 -4.45 -15.30 -3.39
C TYR A 113 -4.12 -16.55 -4.19
N TYR A 114 -3.63 -17.59 -3.50
CA TYR A 114 -3.17 -18.80 -4.18
C TYR A 114 -4.32 -19.58 -4.82
N GLY A 115 -5.42 -19.80 -4.05
CA GLY A 115 -6.63 -20.45 -4.55
C GLY A 115 -6.38 -21.78 -5.27
N ASN A 116 -5.20 -22.39 -5.09
CA ASN A 116 -4.76 -23.61 -5.76
C ASN A 116 -4.86 -23.57 -7.29
N TYR A 117 -4.52 -22.43 -7.90
CA TYR A 117 -4.69 -22.18 -9.33
C TYR A 117 -3.89 -23.13 -10.26
N ASP A 118 -2.89 -23.82 -9.71
CA ASP A 118 -2.00 -24.75 -10.42
C ASP A 118 -2.22 -26.22 -10.04
N ASP A 119 -3.26 -26.52 -9.23
CA ASP A 119 -3.62 -27.84 -8.73
C ASP A 119 -2.52 -28.59 -7.96
N GLN A 120 -1.48 -27.88 -7.48
CA GLN A 120 -0.38 -28.48 -6.75
C GLN A 120 -0.66 -28.68 -5.25
N ASN A 121 -1.63 -27.95 -4.67
CA ASN A 121 -1.90 -27.88 -3.23
C ASN A 121 -0.67 -27.49 -2.38
N ASP A 122 0.32 -26.83 -2.99
CA ASP A 122 1.58 -26.41 -2.39
C ASP A 122 1.85 -24.93 -2.74
N PRO A 123 1.42 -23.98 -1.90
CA PRO A 123 1.58 -22.57 -2.20
C PRO A 123 3.06 -22.18 -2.19
N PRO A 124 3.52 -21.42 -3.19
CA PRO A 124 4.93 -21.08 -3.33
C PRO A 124 5.39 -20.09 -2.26
N GLN A 125 6.71 -20.05 -2.03
CA GLN A 125 7.37 -18.97 -1.31
C GLN A 125 8.31 -18.25 -2.27
N PHE A 126 8.21 -16.92 -2.36
CA PHE A 126 9.04 -16.10 -3.24
C PHE A 126 9.23 -14.71 -2.65
N ASP A 127 10.27 -14.00 -3.15
CA ASP A 127 10.50 -12.64 -2.71
C ASP A 127 9.81 -11.64 -3.65
N ILE A 128 9.41 -10.51 -3.07
CA ILE A 128 9.02 -9.33 -3.83
C ILE A 128 10.05 -8.23 -3.61
N HIS A 129 10.44 -7.58 -4.71
CA HIS A 129 11.36 -6.48 -4.71
C HIS A 129 10.63 -5.20 -5.16
N PHE A 130 11.16 -4.06 -4.76
CA PHE A 130 10.73 -2.76 -5.23
C PHE A 130 11.95 -2.05 -5.82
N GLY A 131 12.00 -1.95 -7.17
CA GLY A 131 13.23 -1.59 -7.83
C GLY A 131 14.39 -2.51 -7.41
N PRO A 132 15.57 -1.96 -7.01
CA PRO A 132 16.70 -2.75 -6.56
C PRO A 132 16.58 -3.28 -5.11
N ASN A 133 15.57 -2.86 -4.35
CA ASN A 133 15.43 -3.16 -2.93
C ASN A 133 14.52 -4.35 -2.67
N VAL A 134 14.80 -5.12 -1.62
CA VAL A 134 13.89 -6.17 -1.14
C VAL A 134 12.73 -5.50 -0.42
N TRP A 135 11.50 -5.85 -0.83
CA TRP A 135 10.29 -5.38 -0.17
C TRP A 135 9.82 -6.36 0.90
N ASP A 136 9.56 -7.62 0.50
CA ASP A 136 9.02 -8.64 1.40
C ASP A 136 9.28 -10.05 0.86
N THR A 137 9.01 -11.06 1.68
CA THR A 137 8.95 -12.47 1.28
C THR A 137 7.53 -12.97 1.44
N VAL A 138 6.87 -13.28 0.32
CA VAL A 138 5.51 -13.84 0.31
C VAL A 138 5.52 -15.28 0.78
N LYS A 139 4.72 -15.57 1.81
CA LYS A 139 4.53 -16.89 2.42
C LYS A 139 3.06 -17.10 2.74
N PHE A 140 2.59 -18.33 2.61
CA PHE A 140 1.22 -18.70 2.89
C PHE A 140 1.15 -19.62 4.10
N THR A 141 0.21 -19.35 5.01
CA THR A 141 -0.07 -20.22 6.17
C THR A 141 -1.13 -21.25 5.84
N ASN A 142 -1.96 -21.00 4.83
CA ASN A 142 -2.95 -21.94 4.27
C ASN A 142 -3.34 -21.51 2.85
N LEU A 143 -4.02 -22.40 2.12
CA LEU A 143 -4.37 -22.23 0.69
C LEU A 143 -5.39 -21.10 0.42
N SER A 144 -6.24 -20.81 1.42
CA SER A 144 -7.36 -19.87 1.27
C SER A 144 -7.07 -18.47 1.82
N ARG A 145 -5.86 -18.25 2.39
CA ARG A 145 -5.50 -16.95 2.95
C ARG A 145 -4.96 -16.04 1.86
N ILE A 146 -5.40 -14.78 1.90
CA ILE A 146 -4.80 -13.71 1.13
C ILE A 146 -3.53 -13.25 1.86
N ALA A 147 -2.39 -13.32 1.18
CA ALA A 147 -1.18 -12.65 1.63
C ALA A 147 -1.17 -11.23 1.07
N THR A 148 -0.79 -10.25 1.87
CA THR A 148 -0.77 -8.84 1.46
C THR A 148 0.50 -8.19 1.99
N SER A 149 1.22 -7.51 1.10
CA SER A 149 2.35 -6.66 1.44
C SER A 149 2.00 -5.22 1.08
N GLU A 150 2.08 -4.31 2.06
CA GLU A 150 1.71 -2.91 1.89
C GLU A 150 2.82 -1.99 2.37
N ILE A 151 3.18 -1.00 1.56
CA ILE A 151 4.15 0.04 1.92
C ILE A 151 3.61 1.44 1.65
N ILE A 152 4.16 2.41 2.39
CA ILE A 152 4.04 3.83 2.06
C ILE A 152 5.38 4.29 1.52
N TYR A 153 5.39 4.78 0.27
CA TYR A 153 6.59 5.14 -0.47
C TYR A 153 6.40 6.44 -1.24
N THR A 154 7.47 7.21 -1.37
CA THR A 154 7.51 8.41 -2.22
C THR A 154 8.52 8.18 -3.34
N PRO A 155 8.07 7.93 -4.59
CA PRO A 155 8.93 7.67 -5.73
C PRO A 155 9.87 8.85 -6.03
N SER A 156 11.12 8.54 -6.36
CA SER A 156 12.11 9.47 -6.91
C SER A 156 12.10 9.54 -8.45
N LEU A 157 11.46 8.56 -9.09
CA LEU A 157 11.28 8.44 -10.54
C LEU A 157 9.82 8.59 -10.92
N GLU A 158 9.54 8.76 -12.22
CA GLU A 158 8.18 8.83 -12.77
C GLU A 158 7.52 7.46 -12.95
N TYR A 159 8.13 6.42 -12.43
CA TYR A 159 7.59 5.05 -12.41
C TYR A 159 8.06 4.30 -11.18
N ILE A 160 7.40 3.18 -10.91
CA ILE A 160 7.80 2.19 -9.92
C ILE A 160 7.94 0.81 -10.57
N GLN A 161 8.79 -0.04 -9.98
CA GLN A 161 9.03 -1.40 -10.47
C GLN A 161 8.86 -2.44 -9.35
N PRO A 162 7.62 -2.85 -9.01
CA PRO A 162 7.44 -4.06 -8.21
C PRO A 162 7.81 -5.30 -9.02
N CYS A 163 8.68 -6.13 -8.45
CA CYS A 163 9.21 -7.33 -9.08
C CYS A 163 8.94 -8.57 -8.23
N LEU A 164 8.61 -9.67 -8.87
CA LEU A 164 8.51 -10.99 -8.25
C LEU A 164 9.79 -11.78 -8.55
N VAL A 165 10.39 -12.37 -7.51
CA VAL A 165 11.68 -13.07 -7.60
C VAL A 165 11.51 -14.52 -7.19
N ASN A 166 11.79 -15.43 -8.11
CA ASN A 166 11.73 -16.86 -7.86
C ASN A 166 12.90 -17.30 -6.96
N THR A 167 12.57 -17.83 -5.78
CA THR A 167 13.55 -18.34 -4.80
C THR A 167 13.79 -19.84 -4.92
N GLY A 168 13.21 -20.50 -5.92
CA GLY A 168 13.27 -21.96 -6.10
C GLY A 168 12.27 -22.75 -5.23
N LYS A 169 11.29 -22.07 -4.64
CA LYS A 169 10.24 -22.68 -3.80
C LYS A 169 8.86 -22.47 -4.43
N GLY A 170 8.68 -23.00 -5.63
CA GLY A 170 7.46 -22.87 -6.41
C GLY A 170 7.45 -21.66 -7.35
N THR A 171 6.36 -21.48 -8.08
CA THR A 171 6.21 -20.46 -9.11
C THR A 171 5.65 -19.17 -8.50
N PRO A 172 6.34 -18.00 -8.62
CA PRO A 172 5.80 -16.73 -8.18
C PRO A 172 4.52 -16.38 -8.93
N PHE A 173 3.60 -15.70 -8.26
CA PHE A 173 2.37 -15.19 -8.85
C PHE A 173 1.89 -13.96 -8.12
N ILE A 174 0.96 -13.20 -8.69
CA ILE A 174 0.32 -12.04 -8.08
C ILE A 174 -1.13 -11.93 -8.53
N SER A 175 -2.02 -11.47 -7.63
CA SER A 175 -3.42 -11.23 -7.93
C SER A 175 -3.72 -9.75 -8.17
N VAL A 176 -3.22 -8.84 -7.32
CA VAL A 176 -3.61 -7.42 -7.35
C VAL A 176 -2.43 -6.52 -7.02
N ILE A 177 -2.35 -5.38 -7.72
CA ILE A 177 -1.50 -4.25 -7.34
C ILE A 177 -2.38 -3.01 -7.21
N GLU A 178 -2.30 -2.32 -6.07
CA GLU A 178 -3.08 -1.12 -5.79
C GLU A 178 -2.16 0.02 -5.34
N LEU A 179 -2.35 1.21 -5.94
CA LEU A 179 -1.68 2.44 -5.53
C LEU A 179 -2.74 3.46 -5.13
N ARG A 180 -2.49 4.17 -4.02
CA ARG A 180 -3.36 5.22 -3.48
C ARG A 180 -2.52 6.42 -3.12
N THR A 181 -2.89 7.58 -3.62
CA THR A 181 -2.20 8.82 -3.27
C THR A 181 -2.51 9.22 -1.83
N LEU A 182 -1.48 9.58 -1.07
CA LEU A 182 -1.59 10.06 0.29
C LEU A 182 -1.21 11.55 0.37
N ASN A 183 -1.60 12.20 1.46
CA ASN A 183 -1.06 13.51 1.78
C ASN A 183 0.45 13.41 2.05
N ASN A 184 1.26 14.20 1.36
CA ASN A 184 2.72 14.17 1.48
C ASN A 184 3.22 14.49 2.90
N GLN A 185 2.42 15.21 3.70
CA GLN A 185 2.76 15.55 5.09
C GLN A 185 2.38 14.44 6.09
N ALA A 186 1.55 13.46 5.69
CA ALA A 186 1.25 12.31 6.52
C ALA A 186 2.37 11.26 6.40
N TYR A 187 2.56 10.45 7.44
CA TYR A 187 3.50 9.32 7.45
C TYR A 187 4.93 9.73 7.07
N VAL A 188 5.43 10.81 7.68
CA VAL A 188 6.79 11.32 7.42
C VAL A 188 7.83 10.48 8.13
N THR A 189 8.92 10.18 7.44
CA THR A 189 10.10 9.49 7.97
C THR A 189 11.31 10.41 8.00
N HIS A 190 12.33 10.09 8.80
CA HIS A 190 13.55 10.89 8.89
C HIS A 190 14.46 10.80 7.66
N SER A 191 14.25 9.83 6.78
CA SER A 191 15.05 9.63 5.58
C SER A 191 14.16 9.36 4.38
N THR A 192 14.48 9.94 3.24
CA THR A 192 13.81 9.68 1.96
C THR A 192 13.98 8.24 1.45
N LYS A 193 14.96 7.50 2.00
CA LYS A 193 15.21 6.09 1.71
C LYS A 193 14.45 5.15 2.64
N SER A 194 13.80 5.70 3.66
CA SER A 194 13.02 4.93 4.61
C SER A 194 11.59 4.75 4.09
N VAL A 195 11.15 3.51 4.04
CA VAL A 195 9.83 3.10 3.57
C VAL A 195 9.06 2.49 4.73
N LEU A 196 7.81 2.89 4.90
CA LEU A 196 6.93 2.36 5.94
C LEU A 196 6.21 1.13 5.42
N SER A 197 6.51 -0.05 5.96
CA SER A 197 5.78 -1.30 5.70
C SER A 197 4.71 -1.51 6.74
N ASN A 198 3.46 -1.70 6.32
CA ASN A 198 2.36 -1.94 7.24
C ASN A 198 2.62 -3.20 8.07
N PHE A 199 2.71 -3.04 9.40
CA PHE A 199 2.87 -4.14 10.32
C PHE A 199 1.52 -4.62 10.84
N PHE A 200 0.66 -3.67 11.25
CA PHE A 200 -0.77 -3.89 11.48
C PHE A 200 -1.53 -2.54 11.53
N ARG A 201 -2.83 -2.62 11.28
CA ARG A 201 -3.77 -1.51 11.39
C ARG A 201 -5.09 -2.02 11.92
N PHE A 202 -5.50 -1.55 13.10
CA PHE A 202 -6.64 -2.07 13.82
C PHE A 202 -7.71 -1.02 14.12
N ASP A 203 -8.97 -1.42 13.88
CA ASP A 203 -10.16 -0.86 14.51
C ASP A 203 -10.33 -1.50 15.88
N LEU A 204 -9.91 -0.80 16.93
CA LEU A 204 -9.90 -1.33 18.30
C LEU A 204 -11.31 -1.35 18.93
N GLY A 205 -12.17 -0.41 18.52
CA GLY A 205 -13.53 -0.29 18.98
C GLY A 205 -14.56 -1.12 18.23
N SER A 206 -14.16 -1.87 17.19
CA SER A 206 -15.09 -2.53 16.27
C SER A 206 -16.22 -3.27 16.95
N ILE A 207 -17.46 -2.90 16.60
CA ILE A 207 -18.69 -3.56 17.07
C ILE A 207 -19.28 -4.51 16.04
N THR A 208 -18.84 -4.44 14.79
CA THR A 208 -19.35 -5.24 13.66
C THR A 208 -18.52 -6.46 13.37
N ASN A 209 -17.24 -6.47 13.77
CA ASN A 209 -16.20 -7.42 13.38
C ASN A 209 -15.97 -7.50 11.86
N LEU A 210 -16.26 -6.42 11.13
CA LEU A 210 -16.00 -6.29 9.69
C LEU A 210 -14.70 -5.53 9.44
N GLU A 211 -14.03 -5.86 8.35
CA GLU A 211 -12.93 -5.09 7.82
C GLU A 211 -13.49 -3.86 7.08
N TYR A 212 -12.83 -2.70 7.26
CA TYR A 212 -13.19 -1.47 6.57
C TYR A 212 -12.05 -1.04 5.66
N ARG A 213 -12.40 -0.60 4.45
CA ARG A 213 -11.51 0.03 3.48
C ARG A 213 -12.30 1.09 2.69
N TYR A 214 -11.90 1.46 1.49
CA TYR A 214 -12.70 2.32 0.60
C TYR A 214 -14.12 1.71 0.42
N LYS A 215 -15.22 2.45 0.56
CA LYS A 215 -15.36 3.92 0.60
C LYS A 215 -15.27 4.55 2.00
N ASP A 216 -15.17 3.74 3.05
CA ASP A 216 -15.13 4.26 4.43
C ASP A 216 -13.79 4.96 4.71
N ASP A 217 -12.69 4.49 4.12
CA ASP A 217 -11.37 5.09 4.22
C ASP A 217 -10.95 5.77 2.90
N ASP A 218 -10.77 7.10 2.90
CA ASP A 218 -10.39 7.90 1.73
C ASP A 218 -9.06 7.46 1.10
N TYR A 219 -8.14 6.89 1.90
CA TYR A 219 -6.85 6.38 1.45
C TYR A 219 -6.88 4.89 1.12
N ASP A 220 -8.06 4.26 1.21
CA ASP A 220 -8.25 2.83 0.95
C ASP A 220 -7.33 1.93 1.78
N ARG A 221 -7.00 2.35 3.01
CA ARG A 221 -6.31 1.50 3.98
C ARG A 221 -7.28 0.44 4.47
N VAL A 222 -6.78 -0.77 4.71
CA VAL A 222 -7.60 -1.84 5.29
C VAL A 222 -7.47 -1.80 6.81
N TRP A 223 -8.59 -1.60 7.48
CA TRP A 223 -8.71 -1.59 8.94
C TRP A 223 -9.30 -2.91 9.40
N PHE A 224 -8.52 -3.66 10.19
CA PHE A 224 -8.94 -4.96 10.71
C PHE A 224 -9.62 -4.80 12.06
N PRO A 225 -10.77 -5.46 12.29
CA PRO A 225 -11.41 -5.45 13.59
C PRO A 225 -10.53 -6.16 14.63
N PHE A 226 -10.26 -5.50 15.74
CA PHE A 226 -9.54 -6.12 16.85
C PHE A 226 -10.53 -6.64 17.88
N LYS A 227 -10.47 -7.96 18.12
CA LYS A 227 -11.32 -8.57 19.13
C LYS A 227 -10.68 -8.38 20.51
N TRP A 228 -11.31 -7.56 21.35
CA TRP A 228 -10.84 -7.23 22.69
C TRP A 228 -11.97 -7.41 23.71
N ASP A 229 -12.18 -8.64 24.14
CA ASP A 229 -13.32 -9.01 24.97
C ASP A 229 -13.18 -8.48 26.42
N GLU A 230 -11.97 -8.16 26.88
CA GLU A 230 -11.67 -7.60 28.19
C GLU A 230 -11.90 -6.08 28.29
N MET A 231 -12.29 -5.44 27.20
CA MET A 231 -12.57 -4.01 27.15
C MET A 231 -14.06 -3.74 26.89
N LYS A 232 -14.58 -2.69 27.50
CA LYS A 232 -15.89 -2.13 27.20
C LYS A 232 -15.81 -1.39 25.86
N LYS A 233 -16.75 -1.65 24.96
CA LYS A 233 -16.88 -0.92 23.69
C LYS A 233 -17.81 0.27 23.87
N LEU A 234 -17.40 1.41 23.33
CA LEU A 234 -18.17 2.66 23.24
C LEU A 234 -18.47 2.94 21.78
N SER A 235 -19.57 3.61 21.48
CA SER A 235 -19.92 4.01 20.11
C SER A 235 -20.73 5.30 20.10
N SER A 236 -20.59 6.05 19.01
CA SER A 236 -21.41 7.22 18.69
C SER A 236 -22.08 7.04 17.34
N ASN A 237 -23.30 7.55 17.21
CA ASN A 237 -24.01 7.63 15.93
C ASN A 237 -23.87 9.01 15.27
N GLU A 238 -23.08 9.89 15.87
CA GLU A 238 -22.85 11.24 15.37
C GLU A 238 -21.77 11.25 14.30
N ASP A 239 -21.84 12.18 13.36
CA ASP A 239 -20.82 12.38 12.35
C ASP A 239 -19.48 12.81 12.99
N ILE A 240 -18.41 12.17 12.65
CA ILE A 240 -17.05 12.44 13.14
C ILE A 240 -16.31 13.35 12.19
N LEU A 241 -15.65 14.37 12.72
CA LEU A 241 -14.81 15.30 11.96
C LEU A 241 -13.39 14.71 11.78
N THR A 242 -13.16 14.07 10.66
CA THR A 242 -11.88 13.40 10.34
C THR A 242 -10.92 14.31 9.54
N GLN A 243 -10.79 15.58 9.95
CA GLN A 243 -10.09 16.60 9.18
C GLN A 243 -8.56 16.63 9.35
N ASN A 244 -7.95 15.68 10.08
CA ASN A 244 -6.51 15.62 10.17
C ASN A 244 -5.88 15.02 8.89
N ILE A 245 -4.56 15.21 8.72
CA ILE A 245 -3.83 14.77 7.50
C ILE A 245 -3.79 13.24 7.33
N TYR A 246 -3.98 12.48 8.40
CA TYR A 246 -4.03 11.02 8.38
C TYR A 246 -5.40 10.48 7.98
N LYS A 247 -6.47 11.29 8.11
CA LYS A 247 -7.84 10.95 7.72
C LYS A 247 -8.27 9.54 8.15
N PRO A 248 -8.16 9.15 9.43
CA PRO A 248 -8.71 7.85 9.83
C PRO A 248 -10.21 7.82 9.57
N PRO A 249 -10.79 6.68 9.13
CA PRO A 249 -12.18 6.64 8.66
C PRO A 249 -13.18 6.90 9.79
N GLY A 250 -14.22 7.66 9.48
CA GLY A 250 -15.25 8.03 10.46
C GLY A 250 -15.88 6.82 11.14
N ILE A 251 -16.06 5.71 10.43
CA ILE A 251 -16.63 4.48 10.98
C ILE A 251 -15.75 3.86 12.08
N VAL A 252 -14.43 3.89 11.93
CA VAL A 252 -13.46 3.45 12.95
C VAL A 252 -13.45 4.45 14.11
N MET A 253 -13.49 5.75 13.79
CA MET A 253 -13.43 6.80 14.79
C MET A 253 -14.75 6.99 15.56
N SER A 254 -15.86 6.41 15.09
CA SER A 254 -17.14 6.41 15.79
C SER A 254 -17.25 5.36 16.90
N THR A 255 -16.24 4.49 17.03
CA THR A 255 -16.16 3.45 18.05
C THR A 255 -14.86 3.55 18.84
N ALA A 256 -14.85 3.12 20.09
CA ALA A 256 -13.67 3.12 20.95
C ALA A 256 -13.74 1.98 21.97
N VAL A 257 -12.59 1.64 22.54
CA VAL A 257 -12.51 0.77 23.73
C VAL A 257 -12.12 1.57 24.97
N THR A 258 -12.61 1.12 26.13
CA THR A 258 -12.27 1.63 27.45
C THR A 258 -12.23 0.46 28.45
N PRO A 259 -11.43 0.50 29.52
CA PRO A 259 -11.43 -0.56 30.53
C PRO A 259 -12.77 -0.67 31.25
N PHE A 260 -13.20 -1.89 31.61
CA PHE A 260 -14.33 -2.09 32.53
C PHE A 260 -14.03 -1.54 33.94
N ASN A 261 -12.79 -1.66 34.38
CA ASN A 261 -12.34 -1.06 35.64
C ASN A 261 -11.78 0.33 35.34
N GLU A 262 -12.44 1.38 35.83
CA GLU A 262 -12.11 2.79 35.60
C GLU A 262 -10.70 3.18 36.04
N SER A 263 -10.08 2.43 36.93
CA SER A 263 -8.69 2.65 37.37
C SER A 263 -7.66 1.87 36.58
N ALA A 264 -8.08 0.96 35.70
CA ALA A 264 -7.17 0.15 34.91
C ALA A 264 -6.66 0.92 33.68
N PRO A 265 -5.40 0.71 33.28
CA PRO A 265 -4.91 1.24 32.00
C PRO A 265 -5.43 0.41 30.82
N ILE A 266 -5.42 0.99 29.61
CA ILE A 266 -5.46 0.23 28.37
C ILE A 266 -4.03 -0.20 28.07
N GLN A 267 -3.78 -1.51 27.90
CA GLN A 267 -2.45 -2.01 27.55
C GLN A 267 -2.50 -2.93 26.32
N PHE A 268 -1.62 -2.69 25.38
CA PHE A 268 -1.39 -3.58 24.23
C PHE A 268 0.10 -3.65 23.89
N SER A 269 0.49 -4.70 23.20
CA SER A 269 1.91 -4.91 22.91
C SER A 269 2.10 -5.75 21.66
N TRP A 270 3.29 -5.61 21.04
CA TRP A 270 3.76 -6.52 20.01
C TRP A 270 5.21 -6.92 20.25
N ASN A 271 5.62 -8.03 19.65
CA ASN A 271 7.01 -8.49 19.68
C ASN A 271 7.72 -8.08 18.39
N SER A 272 9.00 -7.74 18.53
CA SER A 272 9.92 -7.52 17.41
C SER A 272 10.81 -8.76 17.24
N ASP A 273 10.97 -9.20 16.00
CA ASP A 273 11.84 -10.34 15.66
C ASP A 273 13.31 -9.99 15.86
N ASN A 274 13.69 -8.73 15.65
CA ASN A 274 15.07 -8.27 15.74
C ASN A 274 15.16 -6.97 16.57
N LEU A 275 16.21 -6.84 17.38
CA LEU A 275 16.48 -5.63 18.16
C LEU A 275 16.73 -4.39 17.28
N ASN A 276 17.22 -4.60 16.05
CA ASN A 276 17.49 -3.52 15.11
C ASN A 276 16.26 -3.11 14.29
N ASP A 277 15.14 -3.83 14.40
CA ASP A 277 13.90 -3.43 13.75
C ASP A 277 13.45 -2.07 14.28
N GLN A 278 12.95 -1.25 13.37
CA GLN A 278 12.49 0.11 13.65
C GLN A 278 11.01 0.22 13.30
N TYR A 279 10.26 0.91 14.16
CA TYR A 279 8.82 1.06 13.98
C TYR A 279 8.38 2.51 14.14
N TYR A 280 7.30 2.88 13.46
CA TYR A 280 6.50 4.06 13.76
C TYR A 280 5.10 3.62 14.18
N SER A 281 4.55 4.30 15.18
CA SER A 281 3.19 4.06 15.67
C SER A 281 2.31 5.28 15.53
N TYR A 282 1.02 5.08 15.21
CA TYR A 282 0.00 6.11 15.08
C TYR A 282 -1.22 5.67 15.88
N LEU A 283 -1.55 6.43 16.91
CA LEU A 283 -2.70 6.19 17.79
C LEU A 283 -3.76 7.24 17.47
N HIS A 284 -4.98 6.77 17.21
CA HIS A 284 -6.08 7.63 16.81
C HIS A 284 -7.11 7.70 17.94
N PHE A 285 -7.48 8.92 18.31
CA PHE A 285 -8.38 9.23 19.40
C PHE A 285 -9.52 10.10 18.93
N ASN A 286 -10.70 9.82 19.43
CA ASN A 286 -11.91 10.62 19.32
C ASN A 286 -12.79 10.33 20.53
N GLU A 287 -13.27 11.36 21.24
CA GLU A 287 -14.27 11.18 22.26
C GLU A 287 -15.62 10.88 21.61
N VAL A 288 -16.15 9.70 21.90
CA VAL A 288 -17.42 9.20 21.33
C VAL A 288 -18.63 9.47 22.22
N GLU A 289 -18.39 9.86 23.49
CA GLU A 289 -19.43 10.18 24.48
C GLU A 289 -19.49 11.69 24.71
N LYS A 290 -20.66 12.26 24.78
CA LYS A 290 -20.81 13.65 25.20
C LYS A 290 -20.70 13.73 26.74
N LEU A 291 -19.51 14.12 27.19
CA LEU A 291 -19.21 14.19 28.62
C LEU A 291 -20.04 15.25 29.32
N ALA A 292 -20.43 15.00 30.59
CA ALA A 292 -21.05 15.97 31.45
C ALA A 292 -20.04 17.03 31.93
N GLU A 293 -20.51 18.19 32.43
CA GLU A 293 -19.65 19.30 32.87
C GLU A 293 -18.63 18.91 33.99
N ASN A 294 -18.99 17.91 34.80
CA ASN A 294 -18.15 17.38 35.86
C ASN A 294 -17.31 16.16 35.45
N GLU A 295 -17.38 15.73 34.19
CA GLU A 295 -16.63 14.61 33.67
C GLU A 295 -15.43 15.09 32.86
N THR A 296 -14.33 14.44 33.07
CA THR A 296 -13.08 14.69 32.32
C THR A 296 -12.42 13.38 31.93
N ARG A 297 -11.92 13.30 30.69
CA ARG A 297 -11.14 12.18 30.23
C ARG A 297 -9.77 12.70 29.81
N ALA A 298 -8.75 12.36 30.60
CA ALA A 298 -7.37 12.72 30.35
C ALA A 298 -6.43 11.57 30.75
N PHE A 299 -5.50 11.22 29.89
CA PHE A 299 -4.60 10.09 30.13
C PHE A 299 -3.21 10.32 29.52
N ASN A 300 -2.22 9.68 30.10
CA ASN A 300 -0.86 9.65 29.60
C ASN A 300 -0.64 8.40 28.74
N ILE A 301 0.09 8.54 27.66
CA ILE A 301 0.51 7.45 26.76
C ILE A 301 1.96 7.10 27.11
N MET A 302 2.14 5.91 27.67
CA MET A 302 3.44 5.37 28.05
C MET A 302 3.89 4.34 27.02
N MET A 303 5.18 4.30 26.71
CA MET A 303 5.81 3.27 25.89
C MET A 303 6.97 2.64 26.66
N ASN A 304 6.89 1.32 26.90
CA ASN A 304 7.84 0.56 27.74
C ASN A 304 8.12 1.20 29.13
N GLY A 305 7.09 1.84 29.71
CA GLY A 305 7.17 2.49 31.02
C GLY A 305 7.65 3.94 30.99
N GLU A 306 8.03 4.47 29.84
CA GLU A 306 8.42 5.87 29.67
C GLU A 306 7.27 6.70 29.06
N LEU A 307 7.14 7.97 29.48
CA LEU A 307 6.13 8.88 28.95
C LEU A 307 6.46 9.22 27.49
N MET A 308 5.60 8.79 26.58
CA MET A 308 5.67 9.14 25.16
C MET A 308 4.93 10.45 24.87
N TYR A 309 3.72 10.61 25.43
CA TYR A 309 2.86 11.78 25.22
C TYR A 309 1.84 11.90 26.36
N GLY A 310 1.46 13.12 26.69
CA GLY A 310 0.35 13.33 27.62
C GLY A 310 0.39 14.66 28.37
N PRO A 311 -0.75 15.05 28.98
CA PRO A 311 -2.00 14.29 28.89
C PRO A 311 -2.68 14.41 27.53
N GLU A 312 -3.20 13.31 27.00
CA GLU A 312 -4.16 13.32 25.90
C GLU A 312 -5.56 13.56 26.43
N ILE A 313 -6.30 14.47 25.80
CA ILE A 313 -7.68 14.82 26.12
C ILE A 313 -8.49 14.76 24.83
N PRO A 314 -9.06 13.61 24.49
CA PRO A 314 -9.78 13.47 23.23
C PRO A 314 -10.97 14.43 23.13
N ALA A 315 -11.05 15.16 22.01
CA ALA A 315 -12.14 16.08 21.78
C ALA A 315 -13.38 15.34 21.25
N TYR A 316 -14.57 15.78 21.67
CA TYR A 316 -15.83 15.20 21.20
C TYR A 316 -16.00 15.41 19.70
N ARG A 317 -16.18 14.33 18.95
CA ARG A 317 -16.37 14.31 17.49
C ARG A 317 -15.20 14.89 16.68
N SER A 318 -14.02 15.00 17.25
CA SER A 318 -12.82 15.52 16.58
C SER A 318 -11.66 14.55 16.76
N VAL A 319 -10.99 14.22 15.66
CA VAL A 319 -9.96 13.19 15.67
C VAL A 319 -8.60 13.79 15.92
N ASP A 320 -7.93 13.28 16.96
CA ASP A 320 -6.51 13.48 17.20
C ASP A 320 -5.70 12.24 16.82
N THR A 321 -4.49 12.46 16.29
CA THR A 321 -3.55 11.39 15.95
C THR A 321 -2.22 11.65 16.63
N ILE A 322 -1.90 10.84 17.63
CA ILE A 322 -0.62 10.88 18.34
C ILE A 322 0.30 9.85 17.72
N PHE A 323 1.50 10.26 17.35
CA PHE A 323 2.45 9.39 16.68
C PHE A 323 3.85 9.50 17.27
N SER A 324 4.66 8.45 17.11
CA SER A 324 6.06 8.48 17.51
C SER A 324 6.84 9.41 16.57
N THR A 325 7.46 10.44 17.14
CA THR A 325 8.28 11.40 16.38
C THR A 325 9.66 10.85 16.07
N VAL A 326 10.07 9.80 16.76
CA VAL A 326 11.31 9.04 16.53
C VAL A 326 10.98 7.57 16.34
N THR A 327 11.86 6.83 15.70
CA THR A 327 11.67 5.37 15.52
C THR A 327 11.74 4.65 16.86
N LEU A 328 10.80 3.74 17.08
CA LEU A 328 10.82 2.78 18.18
C LEU A 328 11.78 1.66 17.80
N THR A 329 12.85 1.48 18.55
CA THR A 329 13.91 0.48 18.26
C THR A 329 14.57 -0.01 19.56
N GLY A 330 15.39 -1.06 19.47
CA GLY A 330 16.21 -1.54 20.60
C GLY A 330 15.48 -2.45 21.59
N ALA A 331 14.21 -2.82 21.36
CA ALA A 331 13.45 -3.67 22.25
C ALA A 331 12.92 -4.92 21.52
N ARG A 332 12.82 -6.05 22.24
CA ARG A 332 12.17 -7.28 21.78
C ARG A 332 10.66 -7.23 21.91
N LYS A 333 10.16 -6.34 22.77
CA LYS A 333 8.74 -6.14 23.01
C LYS A 333 8.44 -4.68 23.22
N TYR A 334 7.43 -4.17 22.55
CA TYR A 334 6.91 -2.83 22.71
C TYR A 334 5.57 -2.91 23.44
N ILE A 335 5.44 -2.19 24.56
CA ILE A 335 4.24 -2.17 25.40
C ILE A 335 3.75 -0.73 25.48
N PHE A 336 2.56 -0.49 24.94
CA PHE A 336 1.83 0.75 25.17
C PHE A 336 0.90 0.62 26.37
N SER A 337 0.84 1.65 27.19
CA SER A 337 -0.05 1.75 28.32
C SER A 337 -0.66 3.16 28.36
N LEU A 338 -2.00 3.24 28.24
CA LEU A 338 -2.74 4.48 28.40
C LEU A 338 -3.27 4.51 29.83
N SER A 339 -2.76 5.43 30.63
CA SER A 339 -3.08 5.50 32.06
C SER A 339 -3.74 6.83 32.39
N ARG A 340 -4.90 6.75 33.06
CA ARG A 340 -5.67 7.90 33.52
C ARG A 340 -4.80 8.85 34.35
N THR A 341 -4.92 10.17 34.14
CA THR A 341 -4.31 11.18 35.02
C THR A 341 -5.09 11.31 36.34
N GLU A 342 -4.47 11.89 37.37
CA GLU A 342 -5.09 12.08 38.69
C GLU A 342 -6.37 12.92 38.63
N ASN A 343 -6.43 13.90 37.74
CA ASN A 343 -7.57 14.81 37.59
C ASN A 343 -8.66 14.30 36.63
N SER A 344 -8.43 13.15 35.98
CA SER A 344 -9.42 12.55 35.09
C SER A 344 -10.49 11.80 35.89
N THR A 345 -11.76 12.01 35.58
CA THR A 345 -12.86 11.28 36.20
C THR A 345 -13.22 9.99 35.45
N LEU A 346 -12.81 9.90 34.16
CA LEU A 346 -13.11 8.78 33.28
C LEU A 346 -11.86 8.01 32.88
N PRO A 347 -11.95 6.71 32.60
CA PRO A 347 -10.84 5.89 32.11
C PRO A 347 -10.42 6.31 30.71
N PRO A 348 -9.19 5.92 30.27
CA PRO A 348 -8.71 6.19 28.90
C PRO A 348 -9.57 5.52 27.83
N ILE A 349 -9.53 6.06 26.60
CA ILE A 349 -10.13 5.43 25.40
C ILE A 349 -9.10 5.36 24.29
N ILE A 350 -9.34 4.50 23.30
CA ILE A 350 -8.65 4.49 22.02
C ILE A 350 -9.58 3.95 20.94
N ASN A 351 -9.50 4.53 19.72
CA ASN A 351 -10.35 4.17 18.58
C ASN A 351 -9.62 3.29 17.59
N GLY A 352 -8.46 3.73 17.11
CA GLY A 352 -7.66 3.01 16.12
C GLY A 352 -6.17 3.07 16.36
N PHE A 353 -5.45 2.11 15.81
CA PHE A 353 -4.02 1.99 16.00
C PHE A 353 -3.32 1.42 14.75
N GLU A 354 -2.26 2.09 14.31
CA GLU A 354 -1.42 1.64 13.21
C GLU A 354 0.03 1.51 13.66
N VAL A 355 0.70 0.47 13.20
CA VAL A 355 2.15 0.30 13.34
C VAL A 355 2.75 -0.03 11.98
N TYR A 356 3.83 0.65 11.67
CA TYR A 356 4.62 0.42 10.47
C TYR A 356 6.04 0.03 10.86
N LYS A 357 6.55 -1.01 10.23
CA LYS A 357 7.97 -1.36 10.26
C LYS A 357 8.71 -0.53 9.21
N LEU A 358 9.86 0.00 9.60
CA LEU A 358 10.72 0.76 8.69
C LEU A 358 11.56 -0.20 7.85
N LEU A 359 11.47 -0.08 6.54
CA LEU A 359 12.37 -0.72 5.59
C LEU A 359 13.39 0.30 5.08
N ASP A 360 14.61 -0.16 4.85
CA ASP A 360 15.67 0.64 4.24
C ASP A 360 15.79 0.32 2.74
N PHE A 361 15.33 1.24 1.90
CA PHE A 361 15.51 1.20 0.45
C PHE A 361 16.76 1.99 0.05
N SER A 362 17.91 1.58 0.61
CA SER A 362 19.19 2.28 0.43
C SER A 362 19.81 2.12 -0.95
N GLN A 363 19.44 1.07 -1.69
CA GLN A 363 19.90 0.89 -3.06
C GLN A 363 19.17 1.85 -3.99
N SER A 364 19.92 2.78 -4.60
CA SER A 364 19.36 3.72 -5.58
C SER A 364 19.08 3.01 -6.90
N GLU A 365 17.98 3.41 -7.53
CA GLU A 365 17.62 2.99 -8.89
C GLU A 365 18.59 3.55 -9.90
N THR A 366 18.74 2.87 -11.04
CA THR A 366 19.57 3.33 -12.16
C THR A 366 19.09 4.69 -12.66
N ASN A 367 20.03 5.55 -13.10
CA ASN A 367 19.71 6.86 -13.67
C ASN A 367 18.65 6.73 -14.79
N GLN A 368 17.63 7.60 -14.76
CA GLN A 368 16.48 7.55 -15.66
C GLN A 368 16.85 7.56 -17.14
N ASP A 369 17.81 8.44 -17.54
CA ASP A 369 18.24 8.57 -18.94
C ASP A 369 18.88 7.27 -19.42
N ASP A 370 19.66 6.59 -18.55
CA ASP A 370 20.30 5.32 -18.88
C ASP A 370 19.24 4.20 -19.00
N VAL A 371 18.23 4.17 -18.10
CA VAL A 371 17.12 3.20 -18.16
C VAL A 371 16.33 3.36 -19.46
N ASP A 372 15.93 4.58 -19.80
CA ASP A 372 15.16 4.84 -21.02
C ASP A 372 15.96 4.52 -22.27
N THR A 373 17.25 4.83 -22.24
CA THR A 373 18.17 4.54 -23.34
C THR A 373 18.36 3.04 -23.54
N ILE A 374 18.68 2.28 -22.48
CA ILE A 374 18.92 0.84 -22.60
C ILE A 374 17.64 0.07 -22.94
N THR A 375 16.49 0.54 -22.44
CA THR A 375 15.18 -0.01 -22.80
C THR A 375 14.87 0.22 -24.29
N SER A 376 15.19 1.40 -24.81
CA SER A 376 15.07 1.70 -26.24
C SER A 376 15.97 0.79 -27.09
N ILE A 377 17.20 0.52 -26.64
CA ILE A 377 18.16 -0.40 -27.28
C ILE A 377 17.61 -1.84 -27.23
N LYS A 378 17.11 -2.31 -26.06
CA LYS A 378 16.44 -3.61 -25.91
C LYS A 378 15.35 -3.80 -26.98
N LYS A 379 14.47 -2.80 -27.11
CA LYS A 379 13.37 -2.81 -28.07
C LYS A 379 13.82 -2.78 -29.53
N ALA A 380 14.78 -1.91 -29.85
CA ALA A 380 15.24 -1.71 -31.23
C ALA A 380 15.92 -2.97 -31.81
N TYR A 381 16.66 -3.71 -30.99
CA TYR A 381 17.36 -4.93 -31.43
C TYR A 381 16.60 -6.22 -31.11
N GLY A 382 15.45 -6.16 -30.42
CA GLY A 382 14.74 -7.36 -29.99
C GLY A 382 15.61 -8.27 -29.13
N VAL A 383 16.39 -7.69 -28.21
CA VAL A 383 17.35 -8.44 -27.38
C VAL A 383 16.59 -9.50 -26.58
N ALA A 384 16.88 -10.77 -26.87
CA ALA A 384 16.24 -11.94 -26.25
C ALA A 384 16.74 -12.26 -24.83
N LYS A 385 17.54 -11.37 -24.22
CA LYS A 385 18.03 -11.53 -22.85
C LYS A 385 16.90 -11.24 -21.85
N THR A 386 16.92 -11.92 -20.72
CA THR A 386 15.99 -11.72 -19.59
C THR A 386 16.31 -10.43 -18.83
N TRP A 387 16.20 -9.30 -19.52
CA TRP A 387 16.42 -7.97 -18.95
C TRP A 387 15.14 -7.47 -18.30
N GLU A 388 15.00 -7.70 -17.00
CA GLU A 388 13.82 -7.35 -16.22
C GLU A 388 14.17 -6.49 -15.01
N GLY A 389 13.33 -5.49 -14.72
CA GLY A 389 13.51 -4.56 -13.62
C GLY A 389 14.63 -3.57 -13.85
N ASP A 390 15.24 -3.09 -12.74
CA ASP A 390 16.33 -2.12 -12.81
C ASP A 390 17.57 -2.70 -13.48
N PRO A 391 18.18 -2.00 -14.47
CA PRO A 391 19.32 -2.51 -15.21
C PRO A 391 20.58 -2.77 -14.39
N CYS A 392 20.85 -1.92 -13.39
CA CYS A 392 22.06 -1.98 -12.57
C CYS A 392 21.83 -2.63 -11.19
N GLY A 393 20.59 -2.85 -10.78
CA GLY A 393 20.30 -3.29 -9.42
C GLY A 393 19.16 -4.27 -9.22
N PRO A 394 19.21 -5.03 -8.14
CA PRO A 394 20.40 -5.29 -7.31
C PRO A 394 21.47 -6.07 -8.07
N LEU A 395 22.73 -6.06 -7.65
CA LEU A 395 23.87 -6.67 -8.36
C LEU A 395 23.62 -8.11 -8.82
N LYS A 396 22.92 -8.90 -8.02
CA LYS A 396 22.56 -10.31 -8.34
C LYS A 396 21.69 -10.42 -9.59
N TYR A 397 20.94 -9.38 -9.92
CA TYR A 397 19.98 -9.34 -11.03
C TYR A 397 20.29 -8.23 -12.04
N MET A 398 21.52 -7.67 -11.98
CA MET A 398 21.99 -6.73 -13.00
C MET A 398 21.86 -7.36 -14.38
N TRP A 399 21.46 -6.59 -15.37
CA TRP A 399 21.23 -7.09 -16.72
C TRP A 399 22.50 -7.64 -17.34
N GLU A 400 22.41 -8.85 -17.89
CA GLU A 400 23.55 -9.53 -18.50
C GLU A 400 24.17 -8.71 -19.65
N GLY A 401 25.48 -8.51 -19.60
CA GLY A 401 26.22 -7.70 -20.56
C GLY A 401 26.35 -6.23 -20.18
N LEU A 402 25.77 -5.81 -19.06
CA LEU A 402 25.99 -4.48 -18.50
C LEU A 402 27.07 -4.50 -17.41
N ASN A 403 27.81 -3.40 -17.30
CA ASN A 403 28.46 -3.00 -16.06
C ASN A 403 28.01 -1.59 -15.70
N CYS A 404 27.89 -1.34 -14.40
CA CYS A 404 27.42 -0.07 -13.88
C CYS A 404 28.40 0.50 -12.86
N SER A 405 28.38 1.83 -12.71
CA SER A 405 29.04 2.49 -11.59
C SER A 405 28.36 2.14 -10.28
N ILE A 406 29.08 2.23 -9.18
CA ILE A 406 28.48 2.14 -7.83
C ILE A 406 27.69 3.41 -7.60
N GLY A 407 26.38 3.27 -7.30
CA GLY A 407 25.53 4.39 -6.94
C GLY A 407 25.55 4.66 -5.44
N ASP A 408 25.20 5.90 -5.08
CA ASP A 408 24.93 6.33 -3.73
C ASP A 408 23.63 7.15 -3.67
N SER A 409 23.35 7.80 -2.54
CA SER A 409 22.13 8.60 -2.37
C SER A 409 22.01 9.80 -3.29
N ASN A 410 23.13 10.34 -3.75
CA ASN A 410 23.17 11.56 -4.57
C ASN A 410 23.53 11.26 -6.02
N ASN A 411 24.15 10.10 -6.27
CA ASN A 411 24.63 9.68 -7.56
C ASN A 411 24.06 8.30 -7.90
N PRO A 412 22.96 8.22 -8.67
CA PRO A 412 22.39 6.94 -9.09
C PRO A 412 23.38 6.13 -9.92
N PRO A 413 23.31 4.79 -9.91
CA PRO A 413 24.13 3.95 -10.79
C PRO A 413 24.00 4.35 -12.25
N ARG A 414 25.11 4.34 -12.99
CA ARG A 414 25.17 4.67 -14.41
C ARG A 414 25.74 3.48 -15.18
N ILE A 415 25.23 3.24 -16.38
CA ILE A 415 25.73 2.20 -17.27
C ILE A 415 27.09 2.62 -17.81
N THR A 416 28.14 1.85 -17.50
CA THR A 416 29.53 2.12 -17.91
C THR A 416 30.04 1.16 -18.97
N SER A 417 29.40 -0.01 -19.15
CA SER A 417 29.75 -0.98 -20.21
C SER A 417 28.47 -1.63 -20.75
N LEU A 418 28.48 -1.87 -22.06
CA LEU A 418 27.41 -2.57 -22.78
C LEU A 418 28.04 -3.62 -23.72
N ASN A 419 27.92 -4.90 -23.36
CA ASN A 419 28.35 -6.02 -24.18
C ASN A 419 27.15 -6.77 -24.75
N LEU A 420 26.91 -6.63 -26.03
CA LEU A 420 25.86 -7.31 -26.79
C LEU A 420 26.43 -8.40 -27.73
N SER A 421 27.67 -8.86 -27.50
CA SER A 421 28.25 -9.94 -28.26
C SER A 421 27.39 -11.21 -28.20
N SER A 422 27.33 -11.95 -29.29
CA SER A 422 26.54 -13.19 -29.40
C SER A 422 25.04 -13.05 -29.13
N SER A 423 24.50 -11.83 -29.18
CA SER A 423 23.05 -11.55 -28.96
C SER A 423 22.21 -11.64 -30.25
N GLY A 424 22.79 -12.14 -31.35
CA GLY A 424 22.07 -12.32 -32.63
C GLY A 424 21.66 -11.00 -33.31
N LEU A 425 22.30 -9.89 -32.96
CA LEU A 425 21.94 -8.57 -33.47
C LEU A 425 22.18 -8.46 -34.96
N THR A 426 21.29 -7.76 -35.65
CA THR A 426 21.37 -7.45 -37.07
C THR A 426 21.07 -5.98 -37.32
N GLY A 427 21.49 -5.45 -38.45
CA GLY A 427 21.19 -4.08 -38.86
C GLY A 427 22.27 -3.07 -38.47
N GLN A 428 21.90 -1.81 -38.32
CA GLN A 428 22.80 -0.69 -38.02
C GLN A 428 22.90 -0.45 -36.51
N ILE A 429 24.03 0.14 -36.07
CA ILE A 429 24.19 0.60 -34.70
C ILE A 429 23.15 1.73 -34.45
N VAL A 430 22.29 1.54 -33.45
CA VAL A 430 21.25 2.55 -33.10
C VAL A 430 21.90 3.78 -32.47
N ALA A 431 21.55 4.96 -32.96
CA ALA A 431 22.11 6.22 -32.50
C ALA A 431 21.87 6.48 -30.98
N SER A 432 20.84 5.86 -30.41
CA SER A 432 20.52 5.97 -28.96
C SER A 432 21.66 5.52 -28.05
N ILE A 433 22.58 4.66 -28.49
CA ILE A 433 23.74 4.24 -27.69
C ILE A 433 24.56 5.46 -27.21
N SER A 434 24.67 6.51 -28.04
CA SER A 434 25.40 7.74 -27.69
C SER A 434 24.80 8.50 -26.50
N LYS A 435 23.55 8.19 -26.08
CA LYS A 435 22.89 8.78 -24.91
C LYS A 435 23.35 8.15 -23.59
N LEU A 436 24.02 6.99 -23.62
CA LEU A 436 24.68 6.43 -22.44
C LEU A 436 25.95 7.25 -22.17
N SER A 437 25.80 8.42 -21.58
CA SER A 437 26.87 9.42 -21.46
C SER A 437 28.06 8.99 -20.58
N MET A 438 27.89 7.93 -19.76
CA MET A 438 28.96 7.37 -18.92
C MET A 438 29.52 6.07 -19.48
N LEU A 439 29.14 5.68 -20.70
CA LEU A 439 29.63 4.46 -21.35
C LEU A 439 31.12 4.57 -21.65
N GLN A 440 31.91 3.60 -21.17
CA GLN A 440 33.36 3.50 -21.37
C GLN A 440 33.75 2.35 -22.30
N TYR A 441 32.95 1.27 -22.29
CA TYR A 441 33.19 0.05 -23.05
C TYR A 441 31.92 -0.38 -23.79
N LEU A 442 32.09 -0.66 -25.09
CA LEU A 442 31.03 -1.14 -25.97
C LEU A 442 31.49 -2.43 -26.68
#